data_80915c60de713f3145e3892880259549
#
_entry.id   80915c60de713f3145e3892880259549
#
_cell.length_a   1.000
_cell.length_b   1.000
_cell.length_c   1.000
_cell.angle_alpha   90.00
_cell.angle_beta   90.00
_cell.angle_gamma   90.00
#
_symmetry.space_group_name_H-M   'P 1'
#
loop_
_entity.id
_entity.type
_entity.pdbx_description
1 polymer ?
#
loop_
_entity_poly.entity_id
_entity_poly.type
_entity_poly.pdbx_seq_one_letter_code
_entity_poly.pdbx_strand_id
1 'polypeptide(L)'
;GPSFLIGLGGGAASSMTSGTNTESLDFDSVQRANAELERRCQEVIDACWQLGEANPILSIHDVGAGGLSNAFPELAHSGGVGATFDLRKVPNEEPGMTPMQIWSNESQERYVIALPESRLADLERICARERCPYAVVGHARADHLLVVDDPLYGNRPVDMPLEVLLDRK
;
A
#
# COMPACT_ATOMS: atom_id res chain seq x y z
N GLY A 1 5.05 -2.75 6.32
CA GLY A 1 4.89 -2.16 7.65
C GLY A 1 3.49 -1.64 7.89
N PRO A 2 3.09 -1.38 9.14
CA PRO A 2 1.81 -0.74 9.43
C PRO A 2 1.83 0.75 9.06
N SER A 3 0.64 1.33 8.84
CA SER A 3 0.47 2.77 8.70
C SER A 3 0.58 3.47 10.06
N PHE A 4 1.21 4.62 10.09
CA PHE A 4 1.24 5.53 11.23
C PHE A 4 1.13 6.98 10.74
N LEU A 5 0.73 7.89 11.60
CA LEU A 5 0.60 9.30 11.23
C LEU A 5 1.96 9.90 10.90
N ILE A 6 2.03 10.50 9.72
CA ILE A 6 3.10 11.39 9.29
C ILE A 6 2.49 12.73 8.95
N GLY A 7 3.28 13.79 8.90
CA GLY A 7 2.78 15.14 8.61
C GLY A 7 2.02 15.21 7.29
N LEU A 8 1.10 16.14 7.19
CA LEU A 8 0.36 16.42 5.97
C LEU A 8 1.33 16.79 4.85
N GLY A 9 1.22 16.07 3.75
CA GLY A 9 2.09 16.25 2.60
C GLY A 9 3.17 15.21 2.46
N GLY A 10 3.53 14.46 3.50
CA GLY A 10 4.47 13.33 3.42
C GLY A 10 5.59 13.53 2.41
N GLY A 11 5.73 12.66 1.42
CA GLY A 11 6.70 12.79 0.32
C GLY A 11 6.47 14.01 -0.57
N ALA A 12 5.25 14.57 -0.64
CA ALA A 12 4.99 15.80 -1.38
C ALA A 12 5.66 17.02 -0.75
N ALA A 13 5.93 17.01 0.56
CA ALA A 13 6.67 18.08 1.23
C ALA A 13 8.10 18.25 0.68
N SER A 14 8.72 17.16 0.22
CA SER A 14 10.05 17.20 -0.40
C SER A 14 10.10 17.96 -1.72
N SER A 15 8.95 18.12 -2.37
CA SER A 15 8.78 18.85 -3.64
C SER A 15 8.45 20.35 -3.43
N MET A 16 8.27 20.80 -2.20
CA MET A 16 7.98 22.19 -1.88
C MET A 16 9.26 23.05 -1.88
N THR A 17 9.09 24.35 -2.09
CA THR A 17 10.21 25.29 -2.02
C THR A 17 10.77 25.32 -0.60
N SER A 18 12.10 25.23 -0.47
CA SER A 18 12.79 25.28 0.82
C SER A 18 12.38 26.51 1.63
N GLY A 19 12.06 26.28 2.90
CA GLY A 19 11.68 27.35 3.85
C GLY A 19 10.19 27.71 3.86
N THR A 20 9.33 26.98 3.14
CA THR A 20 7.88 27.22 3.16
C THR A 20 7.16 26.46 4.29
N ASN A 21 7.81 25.45 4.87
CA ASN A 21 7.29 24.65 5.96
C ASN A 21 7.85 25.08 7.31
N THR A 22 7.12 24.80 8.40
CA THR A 22 7.66 24.92 9.75
C THR A 22 8.54 23.71 10.06
N GLU A 23 9.54 23.86 10.93
CA GLU A 23 10.47 22.80 11.32
C GLU A 23 9.73 21.55 11.85
N SER A 24 8.66 21.73 12.64
CA SER A 24 7.86 20.62 13.15
C SER A 24 7.13 19.89 12.04
N LEU A 25 6.61 20.60 11.05
CA LEU A 25 5.92 20.00 9.90
C LEU A 25 6.89 19.23 9.00
N ASP A 26 8.09 19.77 8.80
CA ASP A 26 9.16 19.09 8.07
C ASP A 26 9.60 17.81 8.78
N PHE A 27 9.74 17.87 10.10
CA PHE A 27 10.08 16.69 10.91
C PHE A 27 9.00 15.61 10.84
N ASP A 28 7.73 16.00 10.94
CA ASP A 28 6.60 15.07 10.88
C ASP A 28 6.38 14.49 9.47
N SER A 29 6.82 15.19 8.43
CA SER A 29 6.72 14.74 7.04
C SER A 29 7.87 13.81 6.64
N VAL A 30 8.95 13.76 7.42
CA VAL A 30 10.07 12.82 7.17
C VAL A 30 9.59 11.39 7.38
N GLN A 31 9.76 10.58 6.36
CA GLN A 31 9.54 9.14 6.44
C GLN A 31 10.54 8.53 7.41
N ARG A 32 10.02 7.82 8.40
CA ARG A 32 10.87 7.19 9.42
C ARG A 32 11.25 5.81 8.93
N ALA A 33 12.51 5.64 8.57
CA ALA A 33 13.05 4.35 8.20
C ALA A 33 12.99 3.38 9.40
N ASN A 34 12.34 2.24 9.21
CA ASN A 34 12.39 1.12 10.13
C ASN A 34 13.18 0.00 9.48
N ALA A 35 14.49 -0.02 9.71
CA ALA A 35 15.42 -0.96 9.08
C ALA A 35 15.05 -2.43 9.34
N GLU A 36 14.45 -2.74 10.49
CA GLU A 36 14.01 -4.10 10.77
C GLU A 36 12.78 -4.52 9.95
N LEU A 37 11.81 -3.63 9.76
CA LEU A 37 10.66 -3.90 8.88
C LEU A 37 11.10 -3.98 7.42
N GLU A 38 11.99 -3.11 6.99
CA GLU A 38 12.58 -3.15 5.65
C GLU A 38 13.25 -4.50 5.39
N ARG A 39 14.13 -4.94 6.31
CA ARG A 39 14.79 -6.24 6.24
C ARG A 39 13.77 -7.38 6.14
N ARG A 40 12.74 -7.40 6.97
CA ARG A 40 11.70 -8.45 6.94
C ARG A 40 10.95 -8.48 5.61
N CYS A 41 10.59 -7.32 5.07
CA CYS A 41 9.96 -7.24 3.76
C CYS A 41 10.89 -7.75 2.66
N GLN A 42 12.17 -7.36 2.69
CA GLN A 42 13.16 -7.82 1.72
C GLN A 42 13.37 -9.33 1.78
N GLU A 43 13.49 -9.91 2.98
CA GLU A 43 13.61 -11.37 3.14
C GLU A 43 12.41 -12.14 2.58
N VAL A 44 11.19 -11.60 2.74
CA VAL A 44 9.99 -12.20 2.13
C VAL A 44 10.06 -12.14 0.61
N ILE A 45 10.41 -10.99 0.04
CA ILE A 45 10.53 -10.80 -1.41
C ILE A 45 11.60 -11.73 -1.97
N ASP A 46 12.78 -11.79 -1.35
CA ASP A 46 13.89 -12.63 -1.77
C ASP A 46 13.52 -14.13 -1.68
N ALA A 47 12.84 -14.54 -0.61
CA ALA A 47 12.37 -15.91 -0.45
C ALA A 47 11.36 -16.30 -1.54
N CYS A 48 10.43 -15.40 -1.90
CA CYS A 48 9.52 -15.63 -3.01
C CYS A 48 10.26 -15.69 -4.35
N TRP A 49 11.22 -14.81 -4.56
CA TRP A 49 12.03 -14.77 -5.77
C TRP A 49 12.85 -16.06 -5.97
N GLN A 50 13.43 -16.60 -4.90
CA GLN A 50 14.20 -17.84 -4.92
C GLN A 50 13.38 -19.08 -5.34
N LEU A 51 12.05 -19.01 -5.24
CA LEU A 51 11.18 -20.10 -5.70
C LEU A 51 11.10 -20.23 -7.23
N GLY A 52 11.64 -19.27 -7.99
CA GLY A 52 11.63 -19.30 -9.45
C GLY A 52 10.20 -19.36 -10.00
N GLU A 53 9.89 -20.38 -10.80
CA GLU A 53 8.54 -20.56 -11.37
C GLU A 53 7.45 -20.80 -10.31
N ALA A 54 7.82 -21.20 -9.11
CA ALA A 54 6.91 -21.37 -7.98
C ALA A 54 6.74 -20.08 -7.16
N ASN A 55 7.25 -18.94 -7.61
CA ASN A 55 7.04 -17.64 -6.97
C ASN A 55 5.54 -17.31 -6.90
N PRO A 56 4.96 -17.07 -5.71
CA PRO A 56 3.54 -16.74 -5.60
C PRO A 56 3.20 -15.33 -6.11
N ILE A 57 4.17 -14.43 -6.17
CA ILE A 57 3.96 -13.02 -6.49
C ILE A 57 3.79 -12.85 -8.01
N LEU A 58 2.63 -12.32 -8.43
CA LEU A 58 2.36 -11.95 -9.82
C LEU A 58 2.84 -10.53 -10.14
N SER A 59 2.63 -9.62 -9.20
CA SER A 59 3.01 -8.22 -9.32
C SER A 59 3.26 -7.63 -7.93
N ILE A 60 4.15 -6.66 -7.85
CA ILE A 60 4.53 -5.98 -6.62
C ILE A 60 4.83 -4.52 -6.92
N HIS A 61 4.36 -3.63 -6.03
CA HIS A 61 4.73 -2.22 -6.01
C HIS A 61 5.10 -1.80 -4.59
N ASP A 62 6.07 -0.94 -4.45
CA ASP A 62 6.33 -0.27 -3.18
C ASP A 62 5.29 0.82 -2.91
N VAL A 63 5.12 1.17 -1.66
CA VAL A 63 4.26 2.27 -1.24
C VAL A 63 5.12 3.50 -1.02
N GLY A 64 5.16 4.36 -2.02
CA GLY A 64 5.91 5.61 -2.03
C GLY A 64 5.00 6.83 -1.96
N ALA A 65 5.32 7.85 -2.76
CA ALA A 65 4.55 9.08 -2.86
C ALA A 65 3.08 8.81 -3.23
N GLY A 66 2.16 9.47 -2.55
CA GLY A 66 0.72 9.24 -2.68
C GLY A 66 0.19 8.04 -1.89
N GLY A 67 1.07 7.25 -1.27
CA GLY A 67 0.66 6.12 -0.45
C GLY A 67 -0.07 5.03 -1.23
N LEU A 68 -1.07 4.44 -0.60
CA LEU A 68 -1.90 3.39 -1.21
C LEU A 68 -2.76 3.93 -2.37
N SER A 69 -3.05 5.25 -2.36
CA SER A 69 -3.83 5.90 -3.43
C SER A 69 -3.11 5.86 -4.79
N ASN A 70 -1.82 5.64 -4.80
CA ASN A 70 -1.01 5.42 -5.99
C ASN A 70 -0.71 3.92 -6.20
N ALA A 71 -0.22 3.25 -5.17
CA ALA A 71 0.26 1.86 -5.27
C ALA A 71 -0.85 0.86 -5.68
N PHE A 72 -2.06 0.98 -5.15
CA PHE A 72 -3.15 0.06 -5.50
C PHE A 72 -3.69 0.24 -6.93
N PRO A 73 -3.96 1.47 -7.41
CA PRO A 73 -4.33 1.66 -8.80
C PRO A 73 -3.27 1.15 -9.79
N GLU A 74 -2.00 1.43 -9.52
CA GLU A 74 -0.90 0.95 -10.37
C GLU A 74 -0.82 -0.57 -10.40
N LEU A 75 -0.95 -1.22 -9.24
CA LEU A 75 -0.96 -2.69 -9.15
C LEU A 75 -2.10 -3.30 -9.97
N ALA A 76 -3.32 -2.77 -9.84
CA ALA A 76 -4.49 -3.24 -10.57
C ALA A 76 -4.35 -2.99 -12.08
N HIS A 77 -3.89 -1.81 -12.47
CA HIS A 77 -3.65 -1.45 -13.87
C HIS A 77 -2.61 -2.35 -14.54
N SER A 78 -1.50 -2.62 -13.84
CA SER A 78 -0.46 -3.53 -14.33
C SER A 78 -1.00 -4.94 -14.57
N GLY A 79 -1.99 -5.37 -13.81
CA GLY A 79 -2.68 -6.64 -13.99
C GLY A 79 -3.80 -6.61 -15.04
N GLY A 80 -4.12 -5.45 -15.61
CA GLY A 80 -5.24 -5.29 -16.55
C GLY A 80 -6.62 -5.54 -15.94
N VAL A 81 -6.76 -5.31 -14.63
CA VAL A 81 -7.97 -5.61 -13.85
C VAL A 81 -8.39 -4.44 -12.98
N GLY A 82 -9.64 -4.41 -12.53
CA GLY A 82 -10.06 -3.56 -11.44
C GLY A 82 -9.75 -4.21 -10.08
N ALA A 83 -10.08 -3.52 -9.00
CA ALA A 83 -9.91 -4.05 -7.66
C ALA A 83 -10.90 -3.47 -6.65
N THR A 84 -11.23 -4.27 -5.64
CA THR A 84 -11.96 -3.82 -4.46
C THR A 84 -11.07 -3.95 -3.24
N PHE A 85 -10.97 -2.89 -2.43
CA PHE A 85 -10.18 -2.85 -1.21
C PHE A 85 -11.04 -2.50 0.00
N ASP A 86 -10.79 -3.19 1.10
CA ASP A 86 -11.31 -2.84 2.43
C ASP A 86 -10.25 -2.02 3.16
N LEU A 87 -10.51 -0.73 3.31
CA LEU A 87 -9.55 0.20 3.86
C LEU A 87 -9.18 -0.12 5.32
N ARG A 88 -10.12 -0.69 6.08
CA ARG A 88 -9.90 -1.01 7.50
C ARG A 88 -9.10 -2.29 7.73
N LYS A 89 -8.84 -3.07 6.68
CA LYS A 89 -7.90 -4.20 6.71
C LYS A 89 -6.45 -3.78 6.54
N VAL A 90 -6.19 -2.54 6.13
CA VAL A 90 -4.82 -2.00 6.06
C VAL A 90 -4.25 -1.94 7.48
N PRO A 91 -3.10 -2.59 7.74
CA PRO A 91 -2.47 -2.55 9.05
C PRO A 91 -2.17 -1.10 9.47
N ASN A 92 -2.60 -0.72 10.67
CA ASN A 92 -2.57 0.64 11.16
C ASN A 92 -2.25 0.67 12.65
N GLU A 93 -1.23 1.44 13.03
CA GLU A 93 -0.83 1.67 14.42
C GLU A 93 -1.60 2.83 15.08
N GLU A 94 -2.38 3.58 14.29
CA GLU A 94 -3.10 4.77 14.71
C GLU A 94 -4.62 4.58 14.53
N PRO A 95 -5.33 4.07 15.54
CA PRO A 95 -6.75 3.72 15.43
C PRO A 95 -7.67 4.85 14.97
N GLY A 96 -7.27 6.10 15.18
CA GLY A 96 -8.04 7.28 14.82
C GLY A 96 -7.87 7.79 13.38
N MET A 97 -7.08 7.13 12.53
CA MET A 97 -6.87 7.59 11.16
C MET A 97 -8.16 7.61 10.34
N THR A 98 -8.38 8.72 9.66
CA THR A 98 -9.47 8.89 8.69
C THR A 98 -9.22 8.05 7.43
N PRO A 99 -10.26 7.77 6.61
CA PRO A 99 -10.09 7.08 5.32
C PRO A 99 -9.03 7.74 4.43
N MET A 100 -9.06 9.07 4.32
CA MET A 100 -8.09 9.81 3.52
C MET A 100 -6.66 9.66 4.08
N GLN A 101 -6.49 9.72 5.39
CA GLN A 101 -5.17 9.54 6.02
C GLN A 101 -4.62 8.13 5.78
N ILE A 102 -5.46 7.08 5.82
CA ILE A 102 -5.02 5.72 5.50
C ILE A 102 -4.70 5.59 4.02
N TRP A 103 -5.59 6.10 3.15
CA TRP A 103 -5.50 5.95 1.69
C TRP A 103 -4.29 6.67 1.10
N SER A 104 -3.99 7.86 1.60
CA SER A 104 -2.87 8.69 1.13
C SER A 104 -1.65 8.63 2.06
N ASN A 105 -1.60 7.68 2.99
CA ASN A 105 -0.48 7.55 3.92
C ASN A 105 0.78 7.07 3.19
N GLU A 106 1.87 7.79 3.34
CA GLU A 106 3.16 7.53 2.70
C GLU A 106 4.17 6.84 3.65
N SER A 107 3.71 6.20 4.72
CA SER A 107 4.60 5.43 5.60
C SER A 107 5.38 4.41 4.78
N GLN A 108 6.70 4.36 5.00
CA GLN A 108 7.62 3.48 4.26
C GLN A 108 7.59 2.03 4.73
N GLU A 109 8.46 1.22 4.13
CA GLU A 109 8.63 -0.22 4.38
C GLU A 109 7.32 -0.99 4.17
N ARG A 110 6.55 -0.57 3.15
CA ARG A 110 5.32 -1.23 2.74
C ARG A 110 5.36 -1.57 1.26
N TYR A 111 4.79 -2.73 0.95
CA TYR A 111 4.62 -3.20 -0.40
C TYR A 111 3.19 -3.66 -0.59
N VAL A 112 2.66 -3.46 -1.79
CA VAL A 112 1.39 -4.05 -2.24
C VAL A 112 1.71 -5.16 -3.22
N ILE A 113 1.08 -6.31 -3.05
CA ILE A 113 1.38 -7.53 -3.79
C ILE A 113 0.09 -8.11 -4.36
N ALA A 114 0.12 -8.49 -5.63
CA ALA A 114 -0.92 -9.33 -6.24
C ALA A 114 -0.44 -10.77 -6.34
N LEU A 115 -1.29 -11.70 -5.94
CA LEU A 115 -1.03 -13.13 -6.03
C LEU A 115 -2.33 -13.91 -6.26
N PRO A 116 -2.27 -15.13 -6.82
CA PRO A 116 -3.43 -16.00 -6.90
C PRO A 116 -3.88 -16.44 -5.50
N GLU A 117 -5.18 -16.50 -5.26
CA GLU A 117 -5.73 -16.94 -3.96
C GLU A 117 -5.18 -18.30 -3.55
N SER A 118 -5.01 -19.22 -4.52
CA SER A 118 -4.43 -20.57 -4.30
C SER A 118 -3.00 -20.56 -3.77
N ARG A 119 -2.29 -19.43 -3.88
CA ARG A 119 -0.90 -19.27 -3.45
C ARG A 119 -0.76 -18.43 -2.17
N LEU A 120 -1.88 -18.00 -1.60
CA LEU A 120 -1.87 -17.19 -0.37
C LEU A 120 -1.18 -17.92 0.78
N ALA A 121 -1.47 -19.21 0.97
CA ALA A 121 -0.87 -20.02 2.03
C ALA A 121 0.67 -20.10 1.94
N ASP A 122 1.24 -20.06 0.73
CA ASP A 122 2.68 -20.06 0.53
C ASP A 122 3.30 -18.73 1.00
N LEU A 123 2.67 -17.60 0.64
CA LEU A 123 3.10 -16.29 1.12
C LEU A 123 2.97 -16.16 2.64
N GLU A 124 1.85 -16.62 3.20
CA GLU A 124 1.62 -16.61 4.66
C GLU A 124 2.71 -17.35 5.43
N ARG A 125 3.09 -18.54 4.94
CA ARG A 125 4.17 -19.31 5.54
C ARG A 125 5.51 -18.58 5.53
N ILE A 126 5.84 -17.90 4.41
CA ILE A 126 7.07 -17.11 4.28
C ILE A 126 7.02 -15.90 5.20
N CYS A 127 5.92 -15.15 5.22
CA CYS A 127 5.72 -14.02 6.10
C CYS A 127 5.84 -14.40 7.59
N ALA A 128 5.26 -15.54 7.97
CA ALA A 128 5.37 -16.04 9.35
C ALA A 128 6.82 -16.37 9.73
N ARG A 129 7.57 -17.01 8.83
CA ARG A 129 8.99 -17.33 9.03
C ARG A 129 9.83 -16.07 9.25
N GLU A 130 9.62 -15.05 8.43
CA GLU A 130 10.38 -13.80 8.48
C GLU A 130 9.79 -12.79 9.48
N ARG A 131 8.68 -13.13 10.16
CA ARG A 131 7.96 -12.23 11.08
C ARG A 131 7.54 -10.92 10.39
N CYS A 132 7.22 -10.99 9.10
CA CYS A 132 6.79 -9.87 8.30
C CYS A 132 5.27 -9.71 8.41
N PRO A 133 4.76 -8.57 8.89
CA PRO A 133 3.33 -8.31 8.92
C PRO A 133 2.74 -8.27 7.52
N TYR A 134 1.58 -8.86 7.33
CA TYR A 134 0.81 -8.81 6.09
C TYR A 134 -0.69 -8.74 6.39
N ALA A 135 -1.45 -8.30 5.41
CA ALA A 135 -2.92 -8.38 5.44
C ALA A 135 -3.47 -8.55 4.03
N VAL A 136 -4.54 -9.33 3.91
CA VAL A 136 -5.33 -9.42 2.67
C VAL A 136 -6.34 -8.28 2.70
N VAL A 137 -6.11 -7.27 1.88
CA VAL A 137 -6.86 -6.01 1.90
C VAL A 137 -7.84 -5.85 0.76
N GLY A 138 -7.79 -6.73 -0.26
CA GLY A 138 -8.68 -6.61 -1.41
C GLY A 138 -8.57 -7.76 -2.39
N HIS A 139 -9.39 -7.67 -3.43
CA HIS A 139 -9.50 -8.67 -4.49
C HIS A 139 -9.58 -8.01 -5.86
N ALA A 140 -9.00 -8.66 -6.86
CA ALA A 140 -9.13 -8.25 -8.26
C ALA A 140 -10.57 -8.36 -8.76
N ARG A 141 -10.93 -7.50 -9.72
CA ARG A 141 -12.25 -7.42 -10.37
C ARG A 141 -12.08 -7.44 -11.88
N ALA A 142 -13.02 -8.06 -12.57
CA ALA A 142 -13.01 -8.11 -14.04
C ALA A 142 -13.58 -6.83 -14.71
N ASP A 143 -14.24 -5.96 -13.95
CA ASP A 143 -14.98 -4.80 -14.47
C ASP A 143 -14.16 -3.49 -14.53
N HIS A 144 -12.85 -3.56 -14.33
CA HIS A 144 -11.91 -2.43 -14.36
C HIS A 144 -12.28 -1.24 -13.43
N LEU A 145 -13.11 -1.49 -12.42
CA LEU A 145 -13.43 -0.49 -11.40
C LEU A 145 -12.41 -0.53 -10.26
N LEU A 146 -12.10 0.64 -9.73
CA LEU A 146 -11.43 0.80 -8.44
C LEU A 146 -12.49 1.12 -7.39
N VAL A 147 -12.64 0.23 -6.43
CA VAL A 147 -13.57 0.39 -5.31
C VAL A 147 -12.81 0.31 -4.01
N VAL A 148 -12.96 1.32 -3.18
CA VAL A 148 -12.42 1.34 -1.81
C VAL A 148 -13.60 1.47 -0.86
N ASP A 149 -13.80 0.45 -0.04
CA ASP A 149 -14.84 0.42 0.98
C ASP A 149 -14.27 0.83 2.34
N ASP A 150 -15.01 1.62 3.08
CA ASP A 150 -14.76 1.89 4.50
C ASP A 150 -15.92 1.34 5.34
N PRO A 151 -15.81 0.12 5.87
CA PRO A 151 -16.87 -0.48 6.68
C PRO A 151 -17.15 0.27 7.99
N LEU A 152 -16.16 1.01 8.51
CA LEU A 152 -16.32 1.77 9.76
C LEU A 152 -17.31 2.93 9.59
N TYR A 153 -17.26 3.62 8.45
CA TYR A 153 -18.18 4.70 8.12
C TYR A 153 -19.32 4.27 7.19
N GLY A 154 -19.30 3.02 6.73
CA GLY A 154 -20.34 2.48 5.86
C GLY A 154 -20.40 3.18 4.50
N ASN A 155 -19.27 3.65 3.98
CA ASN A 155 -19.22 4.39 2.72
C ASN A 155 -18.14 3.84 1.77
N ARG A 156 -18.10 4.38 0.56
CA ARG A 156 -17.10 4.10 -0.48
C ARG A 156 -16.33 5.37 -0.80
N PRO A 157 -15.20 5.62 -0.17
CA PRO A 157 -14.38 6.79 -0.48
C PRO A 157 -13.91 6.85 -1.92
N VAL A 158 -13.76 5.69 -2.59
CA VAL A 158 -13.43 5.60 -4.02
C VAL A 158 -14.35 4.58 -4.69
N ASP A 159 -15.01 4.99 -5.78
CA ASP A 159 -15.81 4.12 -6.63
C ASP A 159 -15.81 4.72 -8.05
N MET A 160 -14.84 4.30 -8.85
CA MET A 160 -14.64 4.86 -10.19
C MET A 160 -13.89 3.91 -11.13
N PRO A 161 -14.03 4.11 -12.45
CA PRO A 161 -13.20 3.41 -13.42
C PRO A 161 -11.70 3.74 -13.24
N LEU A 162 -10.84 2.73 -13.33
CA LEU A 162 -9.39 2.89 -13.21
C LEU A 162 -8.81 3.85 -14.26
N GLU A 163 -9.39 3.87 -15.46
CA GLU A 163 -9.01 4.75 -16.57
C GLU A 163 -9.08 6.24 -16.20
N VAL A 164 -10.02 6.61 -15.33
CA VAL A 164 -10.17 8.00 -14.86
C VAL A 164 -8.96 8.48 -14.07
N LEU A 165 -8.30 7.54 -13.38
CA LEU A 165 -7.12 7.85 -12.55
C LEU A 165 -5.81 7.81 -13.34
N LEU A 166 -5.71 6.89 -14.30
CA LEU A 166 -4.44 6.51 -14.91
C LEU A 166 -4.30 6.92 -16.39
N ASP A 167 -5.42 7.16 -17.09
CA ASP A 167 -5.39 7.69 -18.45
C ASP A 167 -5.19 9.21 -18.44
N ARG A 168 -3.95 9.61 -18.35
CA ARG A 168 -3.57 10.96 -18.77
C ARG A 168 -3.41 10.95 -20.29
N LYS A 169 -4.40 11.46 -20.99
CA LYS A 169 -4.22 11.90 -22.38
C LYS A 169 -3.27 13.08 -22.46
#